data_59d5ccbed8eb513dcbb3d337c6cc5820
#
_entry.id   59d5ccbed8eb513dcbb3d337c6cc5820
#
_cell.length_a   1.000
_cell.length_b   1.000
_cell.length_c   1.000
_cell.angle_alpha   90.00
_cell.angle_beta   90.00
_cell.angle_gamma   90.00
#
_symmetry.space_group_name_H-M   'P 1'
#
loop_
_entity.id
_entity.type
_entity.pdbx_description
1 polymer ?
#
loop_
_entity_poly.entity_id
_entity_poly.type
_entity_poly.pdbx_seq_one_letter_code
_entity_poly.pdbx_strand_id
1 'polypeptide(L)'
;MDKNTQKTMFSSKTGEWATPQEFFDKLNWRFGPFDLDPCATPHNTKCANFYTEAENGLSKDWSGHITFINPPYGKGIDKWIKKGYDTAKDGESKVVMLIPSRTDTKYWHNYVMKANEVYFLKGRLKFGDSVNSAPFPSAIVVFGGTGQHIFGTMNR
;
A
#
# COMPACT_ATOMS: atom_id res chain seq x y z
N MET A 1 9.82 14.26 -4.38
CA MET A 1 9.90 14.27 -2.91
C MET A 1 11.31 14.67 -2.51
N ASP A 2 11.48 15.61 -1.62
CA ASP A 2 12.82 16.00 -1.20
C ASP A 2 13.46 14.92 -0.31
N LYS A 3 14.78 15.04 -0.10
CA LYS A 3 15.55 14.05 0.66
C LYS A 3 15.09 13.91 2.11
N ASN A 4 14.64 15.01 2.71
CA ASN A 4 14.18 15.01 4.09
C ASN A 4 12.85 14.28 4.24
N THR A 5 11.92 14.54 3.34
CA THR A 5 10.62 13.84 3.31
C THR A 5 10.82 12.34 3.11
N GLN A 6 11.70 11.94 2.18
CA GLN A 6 12.01 10.53 1.97
C GLN A 6 12.59 9.89 3.23
N LYS A 7 13.57 10.53 3.86
CA LYS A 7 14.21 10.00 5.07
C LYS A 7 13.20 9.82 6.20
N THR A 8 12.32 10.80 6.39
CA THR A 8 11.27 10.72 7.42
C THR A 8 10.29 9.58 7.11
N MET A 9 9.87 9.42 5.86
CA MET A 9 8.91 8.38 5.46
C MET A 9 9.48 6.97 5.58
N PHE A 10 10.79 6.80 5.47
CA PHE A 10 11.45 5.51 5.69
C PHE A 10 11.78 5.23 7.14
N SER A 11 11.56 6.20 8.04
CA SER A 11 11.79 6.00 9.46
C SER A 11 10.69 5.11 10.04
N SER A 12 10.96 3.83 10.16
CA SER A 12 10.06 2.85 10.79
C SER A 12 10.02 2.99 12.32
N LYS A 13 10.81 3.92 12.89
CA LYS A 13 11.04 3.98 14.34
C LYS A 13 9.85 4.46 15.16
N THR A 14 8.91 5.18 14.57
CA THR A 14 7.91 5.91 15.34
C THR A 14 6.47 5.54 15.01
N GLY A 15 6.23 4.74 13.97
CA GLY A 15 4.87 4.51 13.50
C GLY A 15 4.18 5.76 12.95
N GLU A 16 4.93 6.85 12.74
CA GLU A 16 4.41 8.13 12.24
C GLU A 16 3.72 8.01 10.89
N TRP A 17 4.12 7.02 10.12
CA TRP A 17 3.57 6.75 8.78
C TRP A 17 2.65 5.55 8.75
N ALA A 18 2.16 5.12 9.91
CA ALA A 18 1.16 4.06 9.98
C ALA A 18 -0.14 4.49 9.32
N THR A 19 -0.77 3.57 8.62
CA THR A 19 -2.09 3.80 8.03
C THR A 19 -3.10 4.17 9.13
N PRO A 20 -3.89 5.23 8.96
CA PRO A 20 -4.94 5.56 9.94
C PRO A 20 -5.90 4.39 10.12
N GLN A 21 -6.22 4.06 11.36
CA GLN A 21 -7.04 2.86 11.66
C GLN A 21 -8.42 2.91 11.01
N GLU A 22 -9.09 4.05 11.08
CA GLU A 22 -10.41 4.20 10.45
C GLU A 22 -10.36 3.98 8.94
N PHE A 23 -9.31 4.48 8.29
CA PHE A 23 -9.13 4.28 6.85
C PHE A 23 -8.84 2.82 6.53
N PHE A 24 -7.97 2.16 7.30
CA PHE A 24 -7.74 0.74 7.16
C PHE A 24 -9.02 -0.07 7.33
N ASP A 25 -9.83 0.25 8.33
CA ASP A 25 -11.08 -0.47 8.58
C ASP A 25 -12.04 -0.40 7.39
N LYS A 26 -12.11 0.75 6.72
CA LYS A 26 -12.91 0.91 5.49
C LYS A 26 -12.39 0.02 4.37
N LEU A 27 -11.06 -0.03 4.19
CA LEU A 27 -10.44 -0.88 3.17
C LEU A 27 -10.65 -2.36 3.49
N ASN A 28 -10.51 -2.74 4.75
CA ASN A 28 -10.69 -4.11 5.20
C ASN A 28 -12.12 -4.59 4.98
N TRP A 29 -13.09 -3.73 5.24
CA TRP A 29 -14.50 -4.03 4.98
C TRP A 29 -14.78 -4.21 3.50
N ARG A 30 -14.19 -3.35 2.65
CA ARG A 30 -14.47 -3.33 1.21
C ARG A 30 -13.72 -4.40 0.43
N PHE A 31 -12.44 -4.61 0.74
CA PHE A 31 -11.53 -5.46 -0.05
C PHE A 31 -11.04 -6.68 0.70
N GLY A 32 -11.19 -6.71 2.01
CA GLY A 32 -10.68 -7.78 2.87
C GLY A 32 -11.65 -8.94 3.02
N PRO A 33 -11.53 -9.68 4.13
CA PRO A 33 -10.63 -9.39 5.25
C PRO A 33 -9.16 -9.61 4.90
N PHE A 34 -8.30 -8.67 5.27
CA PHE A 34 -6.87 -8.78 5.04
C PHE A 34 -6.22 -9.72 6.06
N ASP A 35 -5.35 -10.59 5.59
CA ASP A 35 -4.68 -11.57 6.44
C ASP A 35 -3.14 -11.47 6.41
N LEU A 36 -2.57 -10.58 5.59
CA LEU A 36 -1.13 -10.39 5.51
C LEU A 36 -0.79 -8.92 5.33
N ASP A 37 0.19 -8.44 6.11
CA ASP A 37 0.81 -7.13 5.98
C ASP A 37 2.33 -7.33 5.86
N PRO A 38 2.90 -7.38 4.64
CA PRO A 38 4.30 -7.73 4.44
C PRO A 38 5.29 -6.60 4.71
N CYS A 39 4.83 -5.44 5.16
CA CYS A 39 5.68 -4.29 5.48
C CYS A 39 5.16 -3.59 6.72
N ALA A 40 5.46 -4.15 7.90
CA ALA A 40 4.92 -3.65 9.15
C ALA A 40 5.92 -3.80 10.29
N THR A 41 5.57 -3.21 11.43
CA THR A 41 6.23 -3.46 12.70
C THR A 41 5.22 -4.11 13.65
N PRO A 42 5.67 -4.72 14.77
CA PRO A 42 4.75 -5.24 15.78
C PRO A 42 3.79 -4.16 16.34
N HIS A 43 4.19 -2.90 16.28
CA HIS A 43 3.39 -1.79 16.82
C HIS A 43 2.39 -1.22 15.82
N ASN A 44 2.64 -1.31 14.52
CA ASN A 44 1.78 -0.69 13.51
C ASN A 44 1.10 -1.68 12.58
N THR A 45 1.35 -2.99 12.72
CA THR A 45 0.71 -3.99 11.89
C THR A 45 -0.81 -3.92 12.00
N LYS A 46 -1.48 -4.08 10.87
CA LYS A 46 -2.94 -4.15 10.78
C LYS A 46 -3.45 -5.57 10.65
N CYS A 47 -2.56 -6.52 10.44
CA CYS A 47 -2.90 -7.93 10.22
C CYS A 47 -2.21 -8.82 11.25
N ALA A 48 -2.82 -9.98 11.53
CA ALA A 48 -2.21 -10.96 12.42
C ALA A 48 -0.91 -11.53 11.85
N ASN A 49 -0.87 -11.74 10.53
CA ASN A 49 0.35 -12.16 9.84
C ASN A 49 1.02 -10.92 9.24
N PHE A 50 2.28 -10.72 9.54
CA PHE A 50 3.02 -9.58 9.02
C PHE A 50 4.51 -9.92 8.94
N TYR A 51 5.23 -9.17 8.11
CA TYR A 51 6.68 -9.25 8.02
C TYR A 51 7.28 -7.90 8.36
N THR A 52 8.35 -7.93 9.16
CA THR A 52 9.12 -6.75 9.54
C THR A 52 10.20 -6.46 8.50
N GLU A 53 10.84 -5.29 8.61
CA GLU A 53 11.97 -4.93 7.77
C GLU A 53 13.09 -5.97 7.84
N ALA A 54 13.39 -6.47 9.04
CA ALA A 54 14.43 -7.48 9.26
C ALA A 54 14.12 -8.79 8.51
N GLU A 55 12.84 -9.15 8.40
CA GLU A 55 12.41 -10.35 7.69
C GLU A 55 12.35 -10.17 6.17
N ASN A 56 12.33 -8.94 5.71
CA ASN A 56 12.24 -8.55 4.31
C ASN A 56 11.04 -9.16 3.58
N GLY A 57 9.90 -8.49 3.68
CA GLY A 57 8.65 -8.93 3.06
C GLY A 57 8.74 -9.14 1.54
N LEU A 58 9.66 -8.44 0.85
CA LEU A 58 9.89 -8.65 -0.59
C LEU A 58 10.41 -10.05 -0.91
N SER A 59 11.10 -10.70 0.02
CA SER A 59 11.64 -12.05 -0.16
C SER A 59 10.62 -13.14 0.17
N LYS A 60 9.46 -12.78 0.69
CA LYS A 60 8.44 -13.71 1.15
C LYS A 60 7.39 -13.97 0.08
N ASP A 61 6.71 -15.09 0.18
CA ASP A 61 5.60 -15.44 -0.69
C ASP A 61 4.31 -14.81 -0.16
N TRP A 62 3.59 -14.08 -1.03
CA TRP A 62 2.30 -13.48 -0.68
C TRP A 62 1.12 -14.22 -1.32
N SER A 63 1.37 -15.32 -2.03
CA SER A 63 0.31 -16.07 -2.72
C SER A 63 -0.67 -16.69 -1.73
N GLY A 64 -1.92 -16.80 -2.12
CA GLY A 64 -2.99 -17.36 -1.31
C GLY A 64 -3.52 -16.42 -0.22
N HIS A 65 -3.04 -15.18 -0.18
CA HIS A 65 -3.44 -14.19 0.81
C HIS A 65 -4.28 -13.08 0.20
N ILE A 66 -5.02 -12.40 1.06
CA ILE A 66 -5.57 -11.07 0.79
C ILE A 66 -4.69 -10.09 1.55
N THR A 67 -3.76 -9.46 0.83
CA THR A 67 -2.68 -8.66 1.38
C THR A 67 -3.04 -7.19 1.41
N PHE A 68 -2.80 -6.53 2.53
CA PHE A 68 -2.77 -5.08 2.61
C PHE A 68 -1.33 -4.62 2.83
N ILE A 69 -0.90 -3.60 2.09
CA ILE A 69 0.42 -3.05 2.27
C ILE A 69 0.45 -1.54 2.08
N ASN A 70 1.08 -0.87 3.02
CA ASN A 70 1.54 0.51 2.91
C ASN A 70 3.07 0.44 2.81
N PRO A 71 3.62 0.34 1.57
CA PRO A 71 5.05 0.05 1.40
C PRO A 71 5.93 1.25 1.76
N PRO A 72 7.24 1.05 1.94
CA PRO A 72 8.16 2.17 2.11
C PRO A 72 8.14 3.04 0.86
N TYR A 73 7.94 4.35 1.03
CA TYR A 73 7.88 5.31 -0.07
C TYR A 73 9.27 5.78 -0.46
N GLY A 74 9.43 6.23 -1.72
CA GLY A 74 10.69 6.70 -2.24
C GLY A 74 11.39 5.66 -3.10
N LYS A 75 12.71 5.64 -3.09
CA LYS A 75 13.51 4.71 -3.89
C LYS A 75 13.23 3.26 -3.48
N GLY A 76 12.89 2.42 -4.43
CA GLY A 76 12.60 1.01 -4.19
C GLY A 76 11.13 0.65 -4.07
N ILE A 77 10.22 1.65 -4.03
CA ILE A 77 8.78 1.37 -3.99
C ILE A 77 8.32 0.56 -5.21
N ASP A 78 8.97 0.75 -6.36
CA ASP A 78 8.68 0.02 -7.59
C ASP A 78 8.75 -1.50 -7.40
N LYS A 79 9.66 -1.98 -6.58
CA LYS A 79 9.80 -3.42 -6.29
C LYS A 79 8.60 -3.97 -5.52
N TRP A 80 8.09 -3.19 -4.58
CA TRP A 80 6.90 -3.58 -3.82
C TRP A 80 5.66 -3.62 -4.71
N ILE A 81 5.51 -2.64 -5.57
CA ILE A 81 4.38 -2.54 -6.50
C ILE A 81 4.44 -3.69 -7.53
N LYS A 82 5.63 -3.95 -8.09
CA LYS A 82 5.82 -5.07 -9.02
C LYS A 82 5.47 -6.40 -8.35
N LYS A 83 5.88 -6.60 -7.10
CA LYS A 83 5.56 -7.84 -6.38
C LYS A 83 4.05 -8.00 -6.16
N GLY A 84 3.33 -6.93 -5.84
CA GLY A 84 1.87 -6.96 -5.75
C GLY A 84 1.22 -7.35 -7.08
N TYR A 85 1.67 -6.73 -8.16
CA TYR A 85 1.21 -7.04 -9.51
C TYR A 85 1.48 -8.50 -9.89
N ASP A 86 2.70 -8.98 -9.65
CA ASP A 86 3.09 -10.36 -9.99
C ASP A 86 2.34 -11.39 -9.13
N THR A 87 2.15 -11.12 -7.85
CA THR A 87 1.43 -12.02 -6.93
C THR A 87 0.01 -12.26 -7.41
N ALA A 88 -0.69 -11.22 -7.83
CA ALA A 88 -2.09 -11.31 -8.21
C ALA A 88 -2.33 -12.01 -9.57
N LYS A 89 -1.27 -12.30 -10.31
CA LYS A 89 -1.37 -13.01 -11.60
C LYS A 89 -1.86 -14.46 -11.47
N ASP A 90 -1.79 -15.03 -10.26
CA ASP A 90 -2.25 -16.40 -10.03
C ASP A 90 -3.78 -16.54 -10.10
N GLY A 91 -4.51 -15.41 -10.15
CA GLY A 91 -5.98 -15.40 -10.22
C GLY A 91 -6.67 -15.65 -8.89
N GLU A 92 -5.94 -15.92 -7.83
CA GLU A 92 -6.48 -16.25 -6.50
C GLU A 92 -6.09 -15.24 -5.44
N SER A 93 -4.85 -14.72 -5.52
CA SER A 93 -4.32 -13.76 -4.56
C SER A 93 -4.82 -12.35 -4.85
N LYS A 94 -4.99 -11.56 -3.80
CA LYS A 94 -5.33 -10.14 -3.91
C LYS A 94 -4.34 -9.32 -3.12
N VAL A 95 -3.89 -8.20 -3.70
CA VAL A 95 -2.99 -7.27 -3.04
C VAL A 95 -3.57 -5.87 -3.15
N VAL A 96 -3.79 -5.23 -2.00
CA VAL A 96 -4.30 -3.86 -1.91
C VAL A 96 -3.20 -2.98 -1.34
N MET A 97 -2.82 -1.96 -2.09
CA MET A 97 -1.69 -1.09 -1.76
C MET A 97 -2.14 0.35 -1.56
N LEU A 98 -1.62 0.97 -0.50
CA LEU A 98 -1.75 2.41 -0.28
C LEU A 98 -0.42 3.06 -0.68
N ILE A 99 -0.45 3.87 -1.74
CA ILE A 99 0.77 4.47 -2.31
C ILE A 99 0.56 5.93 -2.66
N PRO A 100 1.64 6.75 -2.76
CA PRO A 100 1.54 8.09 -3.33
C PRO A 100 1.13 8.03 -4.81
N SER A 101 0.30 8.98 -5.24
CA SER A 101 -0.20 9.06 -6.62
C SER A 101 0.84 9.70 -7.54
N ARG A 102 1.94 9.03 -7.78
CA ARG A 102 3.04 9.50 -8.63
C ARG A 102 2.83 9.02 -10.06
N THR A 103 1.93 9.65 -10.75
CA THR A 103 1.36 9.20 -12.03
C THR A 103 2.32 9.33 -13.23
N ASP A 104 3.46 9.96 -13.06
CA ASP A 104 4.50 10.12 -14.09
C ASP A 104 5.61 9.07 -14.02
N THR A 105 5.57 8.17 -13.05
CA THR A 105 6.62 7.17 -12.83
C THR A 105 6.46 5.96 -13.73
N LYS A 106 7.59 5.25 -13.96
CA LYS A 106 7.57 4.00 -14.73
C LYS A 106 6.71 2.94 -14.05
N TYR A 107 6.80 2.81 -12.72
CA TYR A 107 6.01 1.80 -12.01
C TYR A 107 4.50 2.08 -12.11
N TRP A 108 4.11 3.36 -12.16
CA TRP A 108 2.71 3.70 -12.35
C TRP A 108 2.21 3.15 -13.70
N HIS A 109 2.94 3.44 -14.76
CA HIS A 109 2.57 3.00 -16.11
C HIS A 109 2.73 1.50 -16.34
N ASN A 110 3.76 0.89 -15.76
CA ASN A 110 4.04 -0.52 -15.96
C ASN A 110 3.12 -1.45 -15.15
N TYR A 111 2.70 -1.02 -13.96
CA TYR A 111 1.97 -1.88 -13.03
C TYR A 111 0.63 -1.30 -12.58
N VAL A 112 0.61 -0.07 -12.09
CA VAL A 112 -0.61 0.52 -11.52
C VAL A 112 -1.71 0.64 -12.58
N MET A 113 -1.35 1.05 -13.79
CA MET A 113 -2.32 1.17 -14.90
C MET A 113 -2.89 -0.18 -15.35
N LYS A 114 -2.29 -1.27 -14.94
CA LYS A 114 -2.77 -2.64 -15.23
C LYS A 114 -3.52 -3.25 -14.05
N ALA A 115 -3.66 -2.52 -12.96
CA ALA A 115 -4.37 -3.00 -11.78
C ALA A 115 -5.85 -3.22 -12.07
N ASN A 116 -6.49 -4.06 -11.29
CA ASN A 116 -7.92 -4.29 -11.40
C ASN A 116 -8.72 -3.07 -10.97
N GLU A 117 -8.26 -2.38 -9.93
CA GLU A 117 -8.93 -1.17 -9.44
C GLU A 117 -7.89 -0.16 -8.96
N VAL A 118 -8.13 1.11 -9.24
CA VAL A 118 -7.33 2.23 -8.73
C VAL A 118 -8.28 3.30 -8.22
N TYR A 119 -8.12 3.73 -6.98
CA TYR A 119 -8.93 4.78 -6.38
C TYR A 119 -8.05 5.93 -5.91
N PHE A 120 -8.33 7.13 -6.44
CA PHE A 120 -7.65 8.35 -6.02
C PHE A 120 -8.35 8.91 -4.78
N LEU A 121 -7.60 9.14 -3.71
CA LEU A 121 -8.16 9.65 -2.47
C LEU A 121 -8.48 11.14 -2.60
N LYS A 122 -9.68 11.51 -2.21
CA LYS A 122 -10.06 12.91 -2.06
C LYS A 122 -9.50 13.41 -0.73
N GLY A 123 -8.68 14.46 -0.79
CA GLY A 123 -7.97 14.96 0.37
C GLY A 123 -6.71 14.14 0.67
N ARG A 124 -5.91 14.62 1.62
CA ARG A 124 -4.66 13.99 1.99
C ARG A 124 -4.79 13.29 3.34
N LEU A 125 -4.17 12.11 3.45
CA LEU A 125 -4.16 11.35 4.69
C LEU A 125 -3.26 12.02 5.72
N LYS A 126 -3.60 11.80 6.98
CA LYS A 126 -2.75 12.09 8.13
C LYS A 126 -2.23 10.76 8.67
N PHE A 127 -0.97 10.46 8.36
CA PHE A 127 -0.38 9.18 8.76
C PHE A 127 0.01 9.18 10.24
N GLY A 128 -0.19 8.04 10.89
CA GLY A 128 0.19 7.86 12.28
C GLY A 128 -0.44 8.89 13.20
N ASP A 129 0.36 9.47 14.06
CA ASP A 129 -0.05 10.50 15.02
C ASP A 129 0.17 11.93 14.49
N SER A 130 0.47 12.08 13.20
CA SER A 130 0.74 13.39 12.62
C SER A 130 -0.52 14.25 12.62
N VAL A 131 -0.39 15.51 13.05
CA VAL A 131 -1.46 16.50 12.93
C VAL A 131 -1.49 17.12 11.53
N ASN A 132 -0.43 16.95 10.75
CA ASN A 132 -0.32 17.48 9.40
C ASN A 132 -0.69 16.44 8.37
N SER A 133 -1.29 16.90 7.27
CA SER A 133 -1.57 16.07 6.12
C SER A 133 -0.27 15.66 5.41
N ALA A 134 -0.30 14.52 4.74
CA ALA A 134 0.81 14.06 3.91
C ALA A 134 1.17 15.10 2.83
N PRO A 135 2.46 15.23 2.47
CA PRO A 135 2.89 16.18 1.45
C PRO A 135 2.61 15.71 0.01
N PHE A 136 1.83 14.67 -0.17
CA PHE A 136 1.50 14.07 -1.47
C PHE A 136 0.07 13.53 -1.46
N PRO A 137 -0.57 13.43 -2.62
CA PRO A 137 -1.83 12.71 -2.75
C PRO A 137 -1.60 11.19 -2.70
N SER A 138 -2.62 10.45 -2.30
CA SER A 138 -2.56 8.99 -2.17
C SER A 138 -3.56 8.29 -3.07
N ALA A 139 -3.25 7.05 -3.41
CA ALA A 139 -4.14 6.18 -4.14
C ALA A 139 -4.17 4.79 -3.51
N ILE A 140 -5.31 4.11 -3.68
CA ILE A 140 -5.46 2.69 -3.40
C ILE A 140 -5.39 1.94 -4.72
N VAL A 141 -4.51 0.96 -4.77
CA VAL A 141 -4.31 0.10 -5.96
C VAL A 141 -4.67 -1.33 -5.58
N VAL A 142 -5.59 -1.92 -6.32
CA VAL A 142 -6.05 -3.30 -6.09
C VAL A 142 -5.57 -4.17 -7.24
N PHE A 143 -4.66 -5.08 -6.95
CA PHE A 143 -4.24 -6.15 -7.85
C PHE A 143 -4.99 -7.42 -7.49
N GLY A 144 -5.65 -8.02 -8.47
CA GLY A 144 -6.47 -9.21 -8.26
C GLY A 144 -7.96 -8.91 -8.18
N GLY A 145 -8.78 -9.94 -8.31
CA GLY A 145 -10.23 -9.81 -8.30
C GLY A 145 -10.88 -10.16 -9.65
N THR A 146 -11.99 -9.53 -9.98
CA THR A 146 -12.89 -9.96 -11.08
C THR A 146 -12.47 -9.54 -12.49
N GLY A 147 -11.30 -8.95 -12.68
CA GLY A 147 -10.74 -8.73 -14.01
C GLY A 147 -11.17 -7.46 -14.75
N GLN A 148 -12.07 -6.66 -14.22
CA GLN A 148 -12.42 -5.36 -14.82
C GLN A 148 -11.43 -4.29 -14.34
N HIS A 149 -11.04 -3.40 -15.25
CA HIS A 149 -10.22 -2.25 -14.90
C HIS A 149 -11.12 -1.09 -14.48
N ILE A 150 -11.07 -0.74 -13.19
CA ILE A 150 -11.89 0.34 -12.62
C ILE A 150 -10.97 1.44 -12.10
N PHE A 151 -11.24 2.67 -12.51
CA PHE A 151 -10.59 3.86 -11.98
C PHE A 151 -11.65 4.74 -11.34
N GLY A 152 -11.45 5.10 -10.09
CA GLY A 152 -12.44 5.88 -9.36
C GLY A 152 -11.83 6.76 -8.28
N THR A 153 -12.68 7.25 -7.42
CA THR A 153 -12.30 8.09 -6.28
C THR A 153 -12.78 7.47 -4.98
N MET A 154 -12.14 7.86 -3.90
CA MET A 154 -12.44 7.37 -2.56
C MET A 154 -12.22 8.50 -1.56
N ASN A 155 -13.05 8.58 -0.53
CA ASN A 155 -12.82 9.48 0.58
C ASN A 155 -11.79 8.89 1.54
N ARG A 156 -10.96 9.79 2.11
CA ARG A 156 -10.01 9.41 3.14
C ARG A 156 -10.70 9.00 4.43
#